data_3e37c890f27b99da88ef18fabb425f28
#
_entry.id   3e37c890f27b99da88ef18fabb425f28
#
_cell.length_a   1.000
_cell.length_b   1.000
_cell.length_c   1.000
_cell.angle_alpha   90.00
_cell.angle_beta   90.00
_cell.angle_gamma   90.00
#
_symmetry.space_group_name_H-M   'P 1'
#
loop_
_entity.id
_entity.type
_entity.pdbx_description
1 polymer ?
#
loop_
_entity_poly.entity_id
_entity_poly.type
_entity_poly.pdbx_seq_one_letter_code
_entity_poly.pdbx_strand_id
1 'polypeptide(L)'
;LSGQFILQVSNNCGTDADTILVDISGVPPTPSLGADTTLCDGSTLALNSTAAAGTSIEWQDGSGSSAFIVTSSGIFTLQESNHCGVESDTILVTYLDAPAPFSFGPDTTLCEGETLNLDAPVTSFDIQWQDGTATTTYLISTAGLYSLSVTNQCGSETDDILVTFLDAPGSFSLGSDTTLCTGEIYTLHAPVNSSNILWQDGSASPSYDVNGPGTFFVTASNSCGEAADTIHVDFVDTPQPFSLGTDTTLCPGETILLSSPSIFFDVQWQDGSGMLHLVVNKPGMYSLQLSNDCGVVRDEIEVSYDTHI
;
A
#
# COMPACT_ATOMS: atom_id res chain seq x y z
N LEU A 1 -50.80 57.66 35.32
CA LEU A 1 -52.20 57.22 35.01
C LEU A 1 -52.61 57.91 33.71
N SER A 2 -52.60 57.20 32.62
CA SER A 2 -53.16 57.68 31.35
C SER A 2 -54.65 57.81 31.52
N GLY A 3 -55.25 58.87 30.97
CA GLY A 3 -56.70 59.04 31.04
C GLY A 3 -57.23 60.26 30.31
N GLN A 4 -58.53 60.28 30.14
CA GLN A 4 -59.26 61.40 29.59
C GLN A 4 -59.63 62.35 30.73
N PHE A 5 -59.20 63.57 30.66
CA PHE A 5 -59.58 64.61 31.60
C PHE A 5 -60.53 65.59 30.91
N ILE A 6 -61.67 65.85 31.52
CA ILE A 6 -62.77 66.70 30.99
C ILE A 6 -62.93 67.92 31.92
N LEU A 7 -62.72 69.08 31.35
CA LEU A 7 -63.13 70.33 32.02
C LEU A 7 -64.47 70.73 31.49
N GLN A 8 -65.45 70.77 32.42
CA GLN A 8 -66.82 71.23 32.12
C GLN A 8 -67.07 72.53 32.83
N VAL A 9 -67.48 73.50 32.12
CA VAL A 9 -67.88 74.80 32.63
C VAL A 9 -69.41 74.98 32.37
N SER A 10 -70.16 75.38 33.38
CA SER A 10 -71.62 75.57 33.26
C SER A 10 -72.05 76.90 33.87
N ASN A 11 -73.05 77.58 33.27
CA ASN A 11 -73.73 78.77 33.81
C ASN A 11 -75.23 78.63 33.53
N ASN A 12 -76.00 79.61 33.89
CA ASN A 12 -77.45 79.60 33.69
C ASN A 12 -77.93 79.59 32.22
N CYS A 13 -76.97 79.77 31.24
CA CYS A 13 -77.29 79.83 29.83
C CYS A 13 -76.79 78.61 29.07
N GLY A 14 -76.00 77.68 29.68
CA GLY A 14 -75.51 76.48 29.04
C GLY A 14 -74.27 75.87 29.71
N THR A 15 -73.86 74.69 29.19
CA THR A 15 -72.67 73.97 29.59
C THR A 15 -71.77 73.79 28.39
N ASP A 16 -70.48 74.12 28.58
CA ASP A 16 -69.37 73.79 27.60
C ASP A 16 -68.37 72.86 28.23
N ALA A 17 -67.78 72.00 27.43
CA ALA A 17 -66.80 70.99 27.91
C ALA A 17 -65.65 70.90 26.92
N ASP A 18 -64.41 70.91 27.44
CA ASP A 18 -63.18 70.56 26.70
C ASP A 18 -62.58 69.29 27.30
N THR A 19 -62.00 68.55 26.44
CA THR A 19 -61.44 67.23 26.79
C THR A 19 -59.98 67.15 26.38
N ILE A 20 -59.07 66.83 27.32
CA ILE A 20 -57.71 66.53 27.05
C ILE A 20 -57.46 65.05 27.35
N LEU A 21 -56.85 64.35 26.37
CA LEU A 21 -56.36 63.00 26.56
C LEU A 21 -54.88 63.12 27.00
N VAL A 22 -54.61 62.61 28.21
CA VAL A 22 -53.24 62.54 28.72
C VAL A 22 -52.82 61.08 28.63
N ASP A 23 -51.82 60.82 27.83
CA ASP A 23 -51.15 59.52 27.78
C ASP A 23 -49.78 59.58 28.43
N ILE A 24 -49.56 58.75 29.45
CA ILE A 24 -48.31 58.63 30.18
C ILE A 24 -47.60 57.36 29.74
N SER A 25 -46.63 57.50 28.86
CA SER A 25 -45.74 56.42 28.49
C SER A 25 -44.53 56.37 29.42
N GLY A 26 -44.01 55.18 29.72
CA GLY A 26 -42.75 54.95 30.39
C GLY A 26 -41.59 54.84 29.40
N VAL A 27 -40.42 54.56 29.90
CA VAL A 27 -39.25 54.12 29.04
C VAL A 27 -39.67 52.88 28.27
N PRO A 28 -39.08 52.62 27.08
CA PRO A 28 -39.35 51.37 26.34
C PRO A 28 -39.03 50.16 27.21
N PRO A 29 -39.71 48.99 27.04
CA PRO A 29 -39.25 47.75 27.60
C PRO A 29 -37.88 47.40 27.06
N THR A 30 -36.97 46.85 27.86
CA THR A 30 -35.65 46.40 27.41
C THR A 30 -35.85 45.37 26.29
N PRO A 31 -35.28 45.61 25.07
CA PRO A 31 -35.36 44.65 23.99
C PRO A 31 -34.63 43.37 24.34
N SER A 32 -34.90 42.26 23.64
CA SER A 32 -34.18 40.96 23.80
C SER A 32 -33.93 40.36 22.44
N LEU A 33 -32.62 40.26 22.09
CA LEU A 33 -32.15 39.62 20.86
C LEU A 33 -31.86 38.15 21.03
N GLY A 34 -31.95 37.65 22.29
CA GLY A 34 -31.63 36.28 22.64
C GLY A 34 -30.18 36.10 23.13
N ALA A 35 -29.74 34.86 23.32
CA ALA A 35 -28.41 34.53 23.74
C ALA A 35 -27.41 34.55 22.53
N ASP A 36 -26.16 34.81 22.84
CA ASP A 36 -25.06 34.66 21.87
C ASP A 36 -25.17 33.31 21.12
N THR A 37 -24.97 33.34 19.83
CA THR A 37 -25.24 32.18 18.99
C THR A 37 -24.13 31.94 17.96
N THR A 38 -23.94 30.66 17.60
CA THR A 38 -23.04 30.27 16.51
C THR A 38 -23.85 29.63 15.40
N LEU A 39 -23.64 30.10 14.18
CA LEU A 39 -24.27 29.66 12.94
C LEU A 39 -23.26 29.07 11.99
N CYS A 40 -23.72 28.28 11.05
CA CYS A 40 -22.90 27.81 9.97
C CYS A 40 -22.82 28.84 8.84
N ASP A 41 -21.67 28.92 8.19
CA ASP A 41 -21.49 29.79 7.03
C ASP A 41 -22.59 29.56 5.98
N GLY A 42 -23.04 30.63 5.34
CA GLY A 42 -24.19 30.61 4.42
C GLY A 42 -25.58 30.61 5.08
N SER A 43 -25.67 30.47 6.40
CA SER A 43 -26.92 30.63 7.13
C SER A 43 -27.26 32.11 7.34
N THR A 44 -28.50 32.40 7.64
CA THR A 44 -28.97 33.75 8.00
C THR A 44 -29.74 33.73 9.31
N LEU A 45 -29.60 34.78 10.11
CA LEU A 45 -30.36 34.99 11.32
C LEU A 45 -31.17 36.26 11.21
N ALA A 46 -32.48 36.20 11.43
CA ALA A 46 -33.31 37.38 11.53
C ALA A 46 -33.46 37.79 13.00
N LEU A 47 -32.88 38.92 13.38
CA LEU A 47 -33.12 39.55 14.67
C LEU A 47 -34.34 40.47 14.54
N ASN A 48 -35.25 40.38 15.47
CA ASN A 48 -36.50 41.12 15.41
C ASN A 48 -36.65 42.05 16.62
N SER A 49 -37.04 43.32 16.36
CA SER A 49 -37.50 44.25 17.38
C SER A 49 -38.93 43.88 17.81
N THR A 50 -39.19 43.96 19.10
CA THR A 50 -40.52 43.87 19.66
C THR A 50 -41.08 45.21 20.13
N ALA A 51 -40.52 46.30 19.56
CA ALA A 51 -40.84 47.68 19.92
C ALA A 51 -42.37 47.96 19.89
N ALA A 52 -42.88 48.61 20.94
CA ALA A 52 -44.24 49.07 21.00
C ALA A 52 -44.49 50.26 20.06
N ALA A 53 -45.75 50.52 19.75
CA ALA A 53 -46.12 51.68 18.94
C ALA A 53 -45.63 53.00 19.59
N GLY A 54 -44.96 53.86 18.80
CA GLY A 54 -44.39 55.07 19.29
C GLY A 54 -42.96 54.99 19.81
N THR A 55 -42.32 53.83 19.68
CA THR A 55 -40.89 53.59 19.95
C THR A 55 -40.08 53.66 18.64
N SER A 56 -38.99 54.39 18.62
CA SER A 56 -38.02 54.42 17.52
C SER A 56 -37.05 53.25 17.68
N ILE A 57 -36.73 52.59 16.57
CA ILE A 57 -35.80 51.47 16.47
C ILE A 57 -34.53 51.96 15.80
N GLU A 58 -33.39 51.59 16.33
CA GLU A 58 -32.06 51.85 15.69
C GLU A 58 -31.14 50.67 15.90
N TRP A 59 -30.68 50.07 14.79
CA TRP A 59 -29.66 49.03 14.79
C TRP A 59 -28.26 49.69 14.73
N GLN A 60 -27.20 48.89 15.00
CA GLN A 60 -25.79 49.32 15.00
C GLN A 60 -25.36 50.03 13.70
N ASP A 61 -26.03 49.78 12.56
CA ASP A 61 -25.77 50.43 11.26
C ASP A 61 -26.63 51.70 11.02
N GLY A 62 -27.39 52.13 12.01
CA GLY A 62 -28.30 53.27 11.94
C GLY A 62 -29.65 52.95 11.25
N SER A 63 -29.93 51.75 10.87
CA SER A 63 -31.21 51.34 10.28
C SER A 63 -32.34 51.27 11.32
N GLY A 64 -33.54 51.64 10.90
CA GLY A 64 -34.75 51.63 11.76
C GLY A 64 -35.75 50.54 11.40
N SER A 65 -35.32 49.46 10.78
CA SER A 65 -36.20 48.34 10.42
C SER A 65 -36.64 47.53 11.65
N SER A 66 -37.84 46.97 11.60
CA SER A 66 -38.30 46.03 12.66
C SER A 66 -37.58 44.68 12.66
N ALA A 67 -36.77 44.41 11.60
CA ALA A 67 -35.96 43.20 11.54
C ALA A 67 -34.58 43.53 10.94
N PHE A 68 -33.55 42.87 11.44
CA PHE A 68 -32.16 42.94 10.93
C PHE A 68 -31.71 41.56 10.54
N ILE A 69 -31.22 41.41 9.31
CA ILE A 69 -30.71 40.13 8.80
C ILE A 69 -29.18 40.06 8.98
N VAL A 70 -28.75 39.13 9.81
CA VAL A 70 -27.33 38.83 10.08
C VAL A 70 -26.85 37.80 9.06
N THR A 71 -25.73 38.10 8.41
CA THR A 71 -25.06 37.27 7.38
C THR A 71 -23.58 37.08 7.61
N SER A 72 -23.04 37.62 8.71
CA SER A 72 -21.62 37.53 9.07
C SER A 72 -21.42 37.64 10.57
N SER A 73 -20.26 37.16 11.04
CA SER A 73 -19.88 37.29 12.46
C SER A 73 -19.82 38.77 12.90
N GLY A 74 -20.29 39.03 14.10
CA GLY A 74 -20.27 40.37 14.67
C GLY A 74 -21.06 40.50 15.94
N ILE A 75 -20.99 41.69 16.54
CA ILE A 75 -21.87 42.14 17.65
C ILE A 75 -22.97 42.97 17.05
N PHE A 76 -24.20 42.56 17.30
CA PHE A 76 -25.38 43.26 16.82
C PHE A 76 -26.12 43.88 18.00
N THR A 77 -26.41 45.20 17.88
CA THR A 77 -27.05 45.98 18.94
C THR A 77 -28.34 46.55 18.41
N LEU A 78 -29.38 46.38 19.21
CA LEU A 78 -30.68 47.00 19.03
C LEU A 78 -30.87 48.10 20.10
N GLN A 79 -31.17 49.29 19.68
CA GLN A 79 -31.65 50.38 20.54
C GLN A 79 -33.14 50.65 20.27
N GLU A 80 -33.89 50.74 21.35
CA GLU A 80 -35.30 51.17 21.31
C GLU A 80 -35.47 52.45 22.14
N SER A 81 -35.98 53.49 21.56
CA SER A 81 -36.09 54.80 22.21
C SER A 81 -37.42 55.46 22.05
N ASN A 82 -37.83 56.20 23.06
CA ASN A 82 -38.96 57.10 23.01
C ASN A 82 -38.60 58.42 23.79
N HIS A 83 -39.54 59.32 23.93
CA HIS A 83 -39.34 60.60 24.66
C HIS A 83 -39.03 60.42 26.15
N CYS A 84 -39.21 59.23 26.73
CA CYS A 84 -38.95 58.91 28.13
C CYS A 84 -37.59 58.25 28.36
N GLY A 85 -36.95 57.66 27.35
CA GLY A 85 -35.66 57.03 27.52
C GLY A 85 -35.28 56.11 26.36
N VAL A 86 -34.14 55.42 26.57
CA VAL A 86 -33.51 54.47 25.63
C VAL A 86 -33.19 53.18 26.37
N GLU A 87 -33.49 52.06 25.77
CA GLU A 87 -33.11 50.72 26.18
C GLU A 87 -32.40 49.99 25.05
N SER A 88 -31.47 49.11 25.36
CA SER A 88 -30.70 48.40 24.35
C SER A 88 -30.37 46.97 24.76
N ASP A 89 -30.19 46.09 23.79
CA ASP A 89 -29.65 44.74 23.94
C ASP A 89 -28.64 44.42 22.87
N THR A 90 -27.76 43.50 23.14
CA THR A 90 -26.68 43.05 22.24
C THR A 90 -26.60 41.54 22.15
N ILE A 91 -26.30 41.04 20.96
CA ILE A 91 -26.04 39.61 20.72
C ILE A 91 -24.74 39.47 19.95
N LEU A 92 -23.87 38.51 20.38
CA LEU A 92 -22.75 38.06 19.61
C LEU A 92 -23.18 36.95 18.69
N VAL A 93 -23.00 37.12 17.39
CA VAL A 93 -23.19 36.06 16.40
C VAL A 93 -21.84 35.66 15.82
N THR A 94 -21.53 34.38 15.88
CA THR A 94 -20.32 33.80 15.30
C THR A 94 -20.71 32.89 14.14
N TYR A 95 -19.99 32.99 13.02
CA TYR A 95 -20.11 32.04 11.91
C TYR A 95 -18.94 31.08 11.92
N LEU A 96 -19.24 29.83 11.71
CA LEU A 96 -18.30 28.72 11.69
C LEU A 96 -18.39 28.00 10.35
N ASP A 97 -17.22 27.79 9.73
CA ASP A 97 -17.10 27.01 8.49
C ASP A 97 -17.27 25.51 8.78
N ALA A 98 -17.86 24.78 7.85
CA ALA A 98 -17.76 23.33 7.83
C ALA A 98 -16.29 22.91 7.63
N PRO A 99 -15.89 21.69 8.04
CA PRO A 99 -14.57 21.15 7.74
C PRO A 99 -14.30 21.23 6.23
N ALA A 100 -13.09 21.67 5.85
CA ALA A 100 -12.68 21.66 4.46
C ALA A 100 -12.36 20.23 3.99
N PRO A 101 -12.65 19.87 2.73
CA PRO A 101 -12.23 18.60 2.15
C PRO A 101 -10.73 18.37 2.30
N PHE A 102 -10.34 17.14 2.63
CA PHE A 102 -8.95 16.71 2.74
C PHE A 102 -8.76 15.37 2.04
N SER A 103 -7.51 14.93 1.81
CA SER A 103 -7.22 13.61 1.26
C SER A 103 -5.88 13.08 1.77
N PHE A 104 -5.85 11.77 2.05
CA PHE A 104 -4.63 11.00 2.34
C PHE A 104 -3.87 10.59 1.08
N GLY A 105 -4.44 10.84 -0.10
CA GLY A 105 -3.88 10.44 -1.38
C GLY A 105 -4.36 9.05 -1.83
N PRO A 106 -3.69 8.46 -2.83
CA PRO A 106 -4.08 7.15 -3.36
C PRO A 106 -3.72 6.02 -2.41
N ASP A 107 -4.43 4.89 -2.57
CA ASP A 107 -4.07 3.62 -1.94
C ASP A 107 -2.59 3.32 -2.12
N THR A 108 -1.97 2.75 -1.08
CA THR A 108 -0.52 2.55 -1.05
C THR A 108 -0.14 1.14 -0.62
N THR A 109 1.04 0.71 -1.08
CA THR A 109 1.66 -0.55 -0.68
C THR A 109 2.98 -0.25 -0.01
N LEU A 110 3.15 -0.73 1.21
CA LEU A 110 4.37 -0.65 2.01
C LEU A 110 5.09 -1.99 2.00
N CYS A 111 6.37 -1.98 2.33
CA CYS A 111 7.10 -3.21 2.56
C CYS A 111 6.86 -3.71 3.99
N GLU A 112 6.88 -5.04 4.17
CA GLU A 112 6.71 -5.63 5.50
C GLU A 112 7.72 -5.05 6.49
N GLY A 113 7.22 -4.58 7.64
CA GLY A 113 8.00 -3.88 8.67
C GLY A 113 8.11 -2.37 8.50
N GLU A 114 7.66 -1.79 7.39
CA GLU A 114 7.52 -0.34 7.26
C GLU A 114 6.27 0.17 8.00
N THR A 115 6.22 1.46 8.20
CA THR A 115 5.07 2.14 8.84
C THR A 115 4.72 3.41 8.07
N LEU A 116 3.45 3.77 8.10
CA LEU A 116 2.94 5.02 7.54
C LEU A 116 2.27 5.84 8.66
N ASN A 117 2.60 7.13 8.71
CA ASN A 117 1.94 8.06 9.61
C ASN A 117 0.90 8.87 8.83
N LEU A 118 -0.35 8.82 9.26
CA LEU A 118 -1.39 9.70 8.75
C LEU A 118 -1.62 10.83 9.74
N ASP A 119 -1.63 12.06 9.25
CA ASP A 119 -1.86 13.25 10.04
C ASP A 119 -3.28 13.79 9.77
N ALA A 120 -4.02 14.09 10.83
CA ALA A 120 -5.28 14.79 10.70
C ALA A 120 -5.03 16.24 10.20
N PRO A 121 -5.80 16.71 9.21
CA PRO A 121 -5.51 17.99 8.55
C PRO A 121 -5.72 19.21 9.45
N VAL A 122 -6.43 19.05 10.56
CA VAL A 122 -6.83 20.13 11.46
C VAL A 122 -6.96 19.64 12.91
N THR A 123 -6.64 20.51 13.88
CA THR A 123 -6.66 20.18 15.32
C THR A 123 -7.84 20.81 16.07
N SER A 124 -8.67 21.61 15.41
CA SER A 124 -9.78 22.39 16.03
C SER A 124 -11.17 21.79 15.79
N PHE A 125 -11.23 20.58 15.22
CA PHE A 125 -12.48 19.85 14.97
C PHE A 125 -12.49 18.54 15.77
N ASP A 126 -13.66 17.93 15.86
CA ASP A 126 -13.78 16.57 16.38
C ASP A 126 -13.23 15.60 15.35
N ILE A 127 -12.23 14.83 15.76
CA ILE A 127 -11.49 13.86 14.95
C ILE A 127 -11.89 12.47 15.39
N GLN A 128 -12.21 11.58 14.44
CA GLN A 128 -12.49 10.19 14.72
C GLN A 128 -11.95 9.27 13.64
N TRP A 129 -10.99 8.43 14.01
CA TRP A 129 -10.48 7.35 13.17
C TRP A 129 -11.45 6.15 13.17
N GLN A 130 -11.27 5.22 12.22
CA GLN A 130 -12.11 4.02 12.05
C GLN A 130 -12.22 3.15 13.31
N ASP A 131 -11.25 3.21 14.22
CA ASP A 131 -11.24 2.48 15.50
C ASP A 131 -11.84 3.27 16.67
N GLY A 132 -12.33 4.48 16.40
CA GLY A 132 -12.91 5.40 17.39
C GLY A 132 -11.89 6.26 18.14
N THR A 133 -10.60 6.16 17.82
CA THR A 133 -9.58 7.05 18.41
C THR A 133 -9.69 8.47 17.86
N ALA A 134 -9.22 9.45 18.64
CA ALA A 134 -9.32 10.89 18.32
C ALA A 134 -7.92 11.56 18.35
N THR A 135 -6.89 10.84 17.93
CA THR A 135 -5.52 11.35 17.88
C THR A 135 -5.29 12.19 16.63
N THR A 136 -4.44 13.20 16.71
CA THR A 136 -4.06 14.03 15.56
C THR A 136 -3.17 13.29 14.55
N THR A 137 -2.62 12.15 14.95
CA THR A 137 -1.80 11.29 14.09
C THR A 137 -2.22 9.84 14.30
N TYR A 138 -2.15 9.03 13.24
CA TYR A 138 -2.43 7.61 13.27
C TYR A 138 -1.31 6.83 12.61
N LEU A 139 -0.66 5.93 13.38
CA LEU A 139 0.43 5.10 12.90
C LEU A 139 -0.11 3.78 12.35
N ILE A 140 0.14 3.54 11.06
CA ILE A 140 -0.22 2.31 10.36
C ILE A 140 0.99 1.37 10.34
N SER A 141 0.78 0.13 10.76
CA SER A 141 1.76 -0.96 10.75
C SER A 141 1.17 -2.29 10.28
N THR A 142 -0.08 -2.30 9.82
CA THR A 142 -0.77 -3.49 9.33
C THR A 142 -1.62 -3.15 8.11
N ALA A 143 -1.90 -4.14 7.27
CA ALA A 143 -2.79 -3.96 6.13
C ALA A 143 -4.22 -3.66 6.59
N GLY A 144 -4.90 -2.75 5.89
CA GLY A 144 -6.28 -2.39 6.19
C GLY A 144 -6.76 -1.14 5.47
N LEU A 145 -8.04 -0.87 5.61
CA LEU A 145 -8.66 0.39 5.21
C LEU A 145 -8.64 1.32 6.42
N TYR A 146 -8.04 2.48 6.27
CA TYR A 146 -7.92 3.50 7.31
C TYR A 146 -8.72 4.72 6.91
N SER A 147 -9.61 5.15 7.77
CA SER A 147 -10.48 6.29 7.51
C SER A 147 -10.48 7.29 8.66
N LEU A 148 -10.59 8.55 8.33
CA LEU A 148 -10.72 9.65 9.26
C LEU A 148 -12.01 10.41 8.97
N SER A 149 -12.78 10.67 10.02
CA SER A 149 -13.90 11.62 10.01
C SER A 149 -13.50 12.87 10.80
N VAL A 150 -13.68 14.02 10.20
CA VAL A 150 -13.47 15.33 10.82
C VAL A 150 -14.82 16.04 10.87
N THR A 151 -15.27 16.46 12.06
CA THR A 151 -16.63 16.96 12.26
C THR A 151 -16.64 18.24 13.06
N ASN A 152 -17.64 19.09 12.81
CA ASN A 152 -18.09 20.14 13.70
C ASN A 152 -19.63 20.27 13.59
N GLN A 153 -20.21 21.21 14.30
CA GLN A 153 -21.67 21.46 14.23
C GLN A 153 -22.19 21.86 12.84
N CYS A 154 -21.29 22.23 11.90
CA CYS A 154 -21.64 22.72 10.56
C CYS A 154 -21.43 21.69 9.46
N GLY A 155 -20.84 20.54 9.76
CA GLY A 155 -20.66 19.49 8.78
C GLY A 155 -19.63 18.45 9.19
N SER A 156 -19.41 17.51 8.28
CA SER A 156 -18.40 16.46 8.42
C SER A 156 -17.75 16.20 7.06
N GLU A 157 -16.45 15.96 7.08
CA GLU A 157 -15.67 15.46 5.95
C GLU A 157 -15.01 14.15 6.33
N THR A 158 -14.86 13.25 5.36
CA THR A 158 -14.23 11.94 5.54
C THR A 158 -13.37 11.62 4.36
N ASP A 159 -12.23 10.97 4.63
CA ASP A 159 -11.40 10.36 3.60
C ASP A 159 -10.85 9.03 4.10
N ASP A 160 -10.51 8.14 3.18
CA ASP A 160 -9.97 6.83 3.48
C ASP A 160 -8.80 6.48 2.55
N ILE A 161 -7.94 5.58 3.02
CA ILE A 161 -6.80 5.04 2.28
C ILE A 161 -6.68 3.54 2.55
N LEU A 162 -6.57 2.75 1.50
CA LEU A 162 -6.23 1.34 1.61
C LEU A 162 -4.71 1.18 1.66
N VAL A 163 -4.22 0.58 2.75
CA VAL A 163 -2.80 0.23 2.90
C VAL A 163 -2.65 -1.28 2.80
N THR A 164 -1.77 -1.70 1.91
CA THR A 164 -1.37 -3.11 1.75
C THR A 164 0.10 -3.28 2.08
N PHE A 165 0.51 -4.51 2.44
CA PHE A 165 1.91 -4.83 2.70
C PHE A 165 2.38 -5.89 1.72
N LEU A 166 3.62 -5.76 1.29
CA LEU A 166 4.27 -6.66 0.35
C LEU A 166 5.57 -7.17 0.97
N ASP A 167 5.74 -8.49 1.00
CA ASP A 167 7.00 -9.12 1.39
C ASP A 167 8.06 -8.93 0.30
N ALA A 168 9.32 -8.76 0.71
CA ALA A 168 10.45 -8.98 -0.19
C ALA A 168 10.43 -10.44 -0.70
N PRO A 169 10.98 -10.73 -1.89
CA PRO A 169 11.14 -12.10 -2.35
C PRO A 169 11.90 -12.94 -1.32
N GLY A 170 11.31 -14.07 -0.91
CA GLY A 170 11.94 -14.99 0.01
C GLY A 170 13.18 -15.66 -0.63
N SER A 171 14.10 -16.14 0.21
CA SER A 171 15.22 -16.96 -0.27
C SER A 171 14.70 -18.22 -0.97
N PHE A 172 15.29 -18.56 -2.09
CA PHE A 172 14.98 -19.77 -2.87
C PHE A 172 16.27 -20.46 -3.27
N SER A 173 16.19 -21.66 -3.86
CA SER A 173 17.35 -22.37 -4.39
C SER A 173 17.06 -22.97 -5.76
N LEU A 174 18.04 -22.85 -6.66
CA LEU A 174 18.09 -23.52 -7.96
C LEU A 174 18.54 -24.98 -7.84
N GLY A 175 18.95 -25.39 -6.65
CA GLY A 175 19.52 -26.71 -6.36
C GLY A 175 21.02 -26.64 -6.09
N SER A 176 21.62 -27.81 -5.82
CA SER A 176 23.08 -27.93 -5.68
C SER A 176 23.73 -28.07 -7.04
N ASP A 177 25.00 -27.68 -7.14
CA ASP A 177 25.85 -27.92 -8.31
C ASP A 177 25.69 -29.35 -8.79
N THR A 178 25.59 -29.55 -10.08
CA THR A 178 25.28 -30.85 -10.68
C THR A 178 26.08 -31.11 -11.96
N THR A 179 26.21 -32.38 -12.30
CA THR A 179 26.83 -32.82 -13.55
C THR A 179 25.79 -33.61 -14.36
N LEU A 180 25.67 -33.27 -15.63
CA LEU A 180 24.72 -33.87 -16.58
C LEU A 180 25.48 -34.60 -17.69
N CYS A 181 24.79 -35.45 -18.40
CA CYS A 181 25.34 -36.06 -19.60
C CYS A 181 25.16 -35.14 -20.81
N THR A 182 26.18 -35.09 -21.68
CA THR A 182 26.10 -34.32 -22.93
C THR A 182 24.85 -34.70 -23.72
N GLY A 183 24.01 -33.68 -24.02
CA GLY A 183 22.73 -33.85 -24.71
C GLY A 183 21.51 -33.87 -23.80
N GLU A 184 21.69 -33.90 -22.49
CA GLU A 184 20.60 -33.69 -21.55
C GLU A 184 20.25 -32.21 -21.43
N ILE A 185 19.02 -31.94 -21.03
CA ILE A 185 18.51 -30.59 -20.73
C ILE A 185 18.06 -30.58 -19.27
N TYR A 186 18.53 -29.58 -18.53
CA TYR A 186 18.11 -29.36 -17.16
C TYR A 186 17.34 -28.04 -17.06
N THR A 187 16.07 -28.12 -16.67
CA THR A 187 15.22 -26.93 -16.56
C THR A 187 15.27 -26.37 -15.14
N LEU A 188 15.81 -25.16 -15.00
CA LEU A 188 15.80 -24.38 -13.78
C LEU A 188 14.47 -23.61 -13.67
N HIS A 189 13.98 -23.43 -12.46
CA HIS A 189 12.73 -22.71 -12.20
C HIS A 189 12.99 -21.51 -11.30
N ALA A 190 12.52 -20.34 -11.74
CA ALA A 190 12.50 -19.13 -10.92
C ALA A 190 11.39 -19.21 -9.85
N PRO A 191 11.50 -18.48 -8.72
CA PRO A 191 10.49 -18.47 -7.68
C PRO A 191 9.17 -17.83 -8.17
N VAL A 192 8.04 -18.41 -7.75
CA VAL A 192 6.71 -18.08 -8.30
C VAL A 192 6.09 -16.75 -7.81
N ASN A 193 6.63 -16.13 -6.75
CA ASN A 193 6.04 -14.94 -6.11
C ASN A 193 6.85 -13.65 -6.33
N SER A 194 7.55 -13.53 -7.46
CA SER A 194 8.39 -12.38 -7.79
C SER A 194 7.73 -11.53 -8.86
N SER A 195 7.80 -10.21 -8.71
CA SER A 195 7.28 -9.27 -9.72
C SER A 195 8.20 -9.19 -10.93
N ASN A 196 9.50 -9.34 -10.71
CA ASN A 196 10.51 -9.35 -11.77
C ASN A 196 11.44 -10.55 -11.59
N ILE A 197 11.73 -11.21 -12.70
CA ILE A 197 12.71 -12.29 -12.82
C ILE A 197 13.74 -11.84 -13.84
N LEU A 198 15.02 -12.08 -13.53
CA LEU A 198 16.12 -11.75 -14.45
C LEU A 198 17.18 -12.85 -14.38
N TRP A 199 17.33 -13.61 -15.46
CA TRP A 199 18.39 -14.59 -15.65
C TRP A 199 19.68 -13.91 -16.13
N GLN A 200 20.81 -14.64 -16.06
CA GLN A 200 22.15 -14.16 -16.46
C GLN A 200 22.22 -13.64 -17.90
N ASP A 201 21.34 -14.09 -18.78
CA ASP A 201 21.26 -13.67 -20.19
C ASP A 201 20.29 -12.50 -20.43
N GLY A 202 19.68 -11.96 -19.35
CA GLY A 202 18.68 -10.89 -19.41
C GLY A 202 17.26 -11.36 -19.71
N SER A 203 17.01 -12.68 -19.83
CA SER A 203 15.65 -13.20 -20.00
C SER A 203 14.84 -13.12 -18.70
N ALA A 204 13.51 -13.00 -18.85
CA ALA A 204 12.55 -12.87 -17.74
C ALA A 204 11.57 -14.05 -17.68
N SER A 205 11.96 -15.20 -18.21
CA SER A 205 11.13 -16.42 -18.23
C SER A 205 10.98 -17.01 -16.81
N PRO A 206 9.84 -17.65 -16.47
CA PRO A 206 9.72 -18.39 -15.21
C PRO A 206 10.61 -19.64 -15.13
N SER A 207 11.20 -20.05 -16.25
CA SER A 207 12.14 -21.17 -16.32
C SER A 207 13.27 -20.90 -17.30
N TYR A 208 14.37 -21.59 -17.10
CA TYR A 208 15.57 -21.52 -17.94
C TYR A 208 16.11 -22.92 -18.25
N ASP A 209 16.29 -23.24 -19.54
CA ASP A 209 16.82 -24.52 -19.98
C ASP A 209 18.35 -24.47 -20.11
N VAL A 210 19.01 -25.26 -19.28
CA VAL A 210 20.46 -25.47 -19.32
C VAL A 210 20.77 -26.61 -20.29
N ASN A 211 21.55 -26.31 -21.33
CA ASN A 211 21.94 -27.28 -22.39
C ASN A 211 23.45 -27.33 -22.62
N GLY A 212 24.25 -26.76 -21.70
CA GLY A 212 25.70 -26.76 -21.74
C GLY A 212 26.31 -26.34 -20.40
N PRO A 213 27.63 -26.56 -20.22
CA PRO A 213 28.27 -26.27 -18.94
C PRO A 213 28.33 -24.78 -18.66
N GLY A 214 28.23 -24.40 -17.37
CA GLY A 214 28.32 -23.02 -16.94
C GLY A 214 27.79 -22.75 -15.55
N THR A 215 27.83 -21.48 -15.20
CA THR A 215 27.22 -20.97 -13.97
C THR A 215 25.97 -20.20 -14.33
N PHE A 216 24.86 -20.61 -13.76
CA PHE A 216 23.54 -20.06 -14.02
C PHE A 216 23.02 -19.39 -12.75
N PHE A 217 22.49 -18.19 -12.89
CA PHE A 217 21.89 -17.47 -11.78
C PHE A 217 20.61 -16.77 -12.21
N VAL A 218 19.73 -16.57 -11.24
CA VAL A 218 18.51 -15.79 -11.39
C VAL A 218 18.36 -14.83 -10.22
N THR A 219 17.96 -13.61 -10.52
CA THR A 219 17.54 -12.62 -9.54
C THR A 219 16.04 -12.46 -9.62
N ALA A 220 15.39 -12.57 -8.47
CA ALA A 220 13.97 -12.33 -8.28
C ALA A 220 13.79 -11.06 -7.46
N SER A 221 13.00 -10.08 -7.93
CA SER A 221 12.84 -8.81 -7.23
C SER A 221 11.40 -8.29 -7.26
N ASN A 222 11.08 -7.45 -6.29
CA ASN A 222 9.89 -6.61 -6.26
C ASN A 222 10.26 -5.23 -5.67
N SER A 223 9.26 -4.36 -5.40
CA SER A 223 9.50 -3.04 -4.81
C SER A 223 10.10 -3.10 -3.39
N CYS A 224 10.05 -4.25 -2.73
CA CYS A 224 10.46 -4.44 -1.34
C CYS A 224 11.80 -5.17 -1.16
N GLY A 225 12.41 -5.63 -2.24
CA GLY A 225 13.72 -6.25 -2.16
C GLY A 225 14.01 -7.21 -3.30
N GLU A 226 15.14 -7.91 -3.16
CA GLU A 226 15.61 -8.90 -4.11
C GLU A 226 16.15 -10.13 -3.41
N ALA A 227 16.10 -11.27 -4.09
CA ALA A 227 16.75 -12.52 -3.74
C ALA A 227 17.37 -13.11 -5.00
N ALA A 228 18.51 -13.79 -4.85
CA ALA A 228 19.18 -14.44 -5.96
C ALA A 228 19.75 -15.80 -5.52
N ASP A 229 19.88 -16.70 -6.47
CA ASP A 229 20.61 -17.95 -6.28
C ASP A 229 21.37 -18.33 -7.55
N THR A 230 22.38 -19.18 -7.36
CA THR A 230 23.34 -19.57 -8.39
C THR A 230 23.57 -21.05 -8.32
N ILE A 231 23.64 -21.72 -9.48
CA ILE A 231 24.00 -23.14 -9.63
C ILE A 231 25.11 -23.27 -10.68
N HIS A 232 26.05 -24.17 -10.40
CA HIS A 232 27.04 -24.58 -11.39
C HIS A 232 26.63 -25.93 -12.00
N VAL A 233 26.63 -26.00 -13.32
CA VAL A 233 26.30 -27.23 -14.08
C VAL A 233 27.46 -27.59 -14.97
N ASP A 234 27.98 -28.81 -14.77
CA ASP A 234 28.94 -29.42 -15.64
C ASP A 234 28.30 -30.44 -16.59
N PHE A 235 28.99 -30.72 -17.70
CA PHE A 235 28.55 -31.76 -18.64
C PHE A 235 29.72 -32.71 -18.89
N VAL A 236 29.42 -33.98 -18.89
CA VAL A 236 30.38 -35.05 -19.19
C VAL A 236 29.90 -35.87 -20.39
N ASP A 237 30.83 -36.25 -21.21
CA ASP A 237 30.57 -37.08 -22.38
C ASP A 237 30.39 -38.57 -21.96
N THR A 238 29.53 -39.28 -22.69
CA THR A 238 29.47 -40.73 -22.63
C THR A 238 30.78 -41.30 -23.20
N PRO A 239 31.26 -42.46 -22.66
CA PRO A 239 32.37 -43.16 -23.26
C PRO A 239 32.11 -43.47 -24.75
N GLN A 240 33.09 -43.17 -25.59
CA GLN A 240 32.96 -43.43 -27.03
C GLN A 240 33.28 -44.86 -27.36
N PRO A 241 32.65 -45.51 -28.39
CA PRO A 241 33.00 -46.82 -28.85
C PRO A 241 34.51 -46.89 -29.21
N PHE A 242 35.15 -47.94 -28.83
CA PHE A 242 36.56 -48.21 -29.06
C PHE A 242 36.77 -49.61 -29.59
N SER A 243 38.00 -49.96 -29.98
CA SER A 243 38.38 -51.32 -30.38
C SER A 243 39.71 -51.74 -29.73
N LEU A 244 39.72 -52.94 -29.18
CA LEU A 244 40.94 -53.61 -28.72
C LEU A 244 41.80 -54.21 -29.85
N GLY A 245 41.24 -54.17 -31.06
CA GLY A 245 41.84 -54.76 -32.26
C GLY A 245 41.08 -55.98 -32.79
N THR A 246 41.60 -56.60 -33.83
CA THR A 246 41.03 -57.87 -34.37
C THR A 246 41.55 -59.07 -33.61
N ASP A 247 40.74 -60.13 -33.58
CA ASP A 247 41.17 -61.43 -33.06
C ASP A 247 42.54 -61.79 -33.60
N THR A 248 43.42 -62.25 -32.71
CA THR A 248 44.83 -62.44 -33.05
C THR A 248 45.36 -63.80 -32.61
N THR A 249 46.29 -64.31 -33.40
CA THR A 249 47.02 -65.54 -33.08
C THR A 249 48.49 -65.24 -32.82
N LEU A 250 48.99 -65.61 -31.65
CA LEU A 250 50.38 -65.41 -31.23
C LEU A 250 51.16 -66.69 -31.33
N CYS A 251 52.52 -66.55 -31.47
CA CYS A 251 53.40 -67.71 -31.34
C CYS A 251 53.58 -68.12 -29.87
N PRO A 252 53.85 -69.37 -29.58
CA PRO A 252 54.12 -69.83 -28.21
C PRO A 252 55.19 -68.96 -27.52
N GLY A 253 54.84 -68.43 -26.35
CA GLY A 253 55.69 -67.56 -25.53
C GLY A 253 55.64 -66.06 -25.85
N GLU A 254 54.95 -65.66 -26.91
CA GLU A 254 54.68 -64.21 -27.17
C GLU A 254 53.61 -63.66 -26.22
N THR A 255 53.59 -62.34 -26.09
CA THR A 255 52.61 -61.60 -25.29
C THR A 255 52.11 -60.43 -26.09
N ILE A 256 50.84 -60.04 -25.89
CA ILE A 256 50.26 -58.83 -26.42
C ILE A 256 49.85 -57.91 -25.26
N LEU A 257 50.11 -56.61 -25.43
CA LEU A 257 49.70 -55.57 -24.49
C LEU A 257 48.42 -54.94 -25.01
N LEU A 258 47.32 -55.23 -24.33
CA LEU A 258 46.03 -54.51 -24.54
C LEU A 258 46.04 -53.28 -23.69
N SER A 259 45.51 -52.16 -24.24
CA SER A 259 45.54 -50.83 -23.59
C SER A 259 44.17 -50.17 -23.61
N SER A 260 43.81 -49.54 -22.51
CA SER A 260 42.66 -48.65 -22.47
C SER A 260 42.91 -47.45 -23.36
N PRO A 261 41.97 -47.08 -24.23
CA PRO A 261 42.09 -45.91 -25.08
C PRO A 261 41.91 -44.58 -24.32
N SER A 262 41.44 -44.61 -23.07
CA SER A 262 41.16 -43.43 -22.25
C SER A 262 41.58 -43.65 -20.81
N ILE A 263 42.02 -42.56 -20.18
CA ILE A 263 42.34 -42.49 -18.75
C ILE A 263 41.25 -41.75 -17.96
N PHE A 264 40.18 -41.28 -18.63
CA PHE A 264 39.16 -40.39 -18.05
C PHE A 264 37.88 -41.14 -17.66
N PHE A 265 37.80 -42.45 -18.02
CA PHE A 265 36.66 -43.32 -17.70
C PHE A 265 37.07 -44.39 -16.71
N ASP A 266 36.09 -44.93 -16.02
CA ASP A 266 36.31 -46.13 -15.22
C ASP A 266 36.66 -47.32 -16.13
N VAL A 267 37.80 -47.93 -15.86
CA VAL A 267 38.35 -49.04 -16.63
C VAL A 267 38.06 -50.33 -15.90
N GLN A 268 37.46 -51.30 -16.58
CA GLN A 268 37.29 -52.66 -16.03
C GLN A 268 37.56 -53.71 -17.07
N TRP A 269 38.58 -54.51 -16.81
CA TRP A 269 38.87 -55.71 -17.59
C TRP A 269 38.00 -56.87 -17.13
N GLN A 270 37.95 -57.98 -17.94
CA GLN A 270 37.14 -59.17 -17.63
C GLN A 270 37.51 -59.86 -16.28
N ASP A 271 38.71 -59.63 -15.76
CA ASP A 271 39.21 -60.13 -14.47
C ASP A 271 38.85 -59.21 -13.29
N GLY A 272 38.10 -58.10 -13.56
CA GLY A 272 37.76 -57.12 -12.57
C GLY A 272 38.84 -56.07 -12.29
N SER A 273 40.01 -56.15 -12.95
CA SER A 273 41.08 -55.15 -12.77
C SER A 273 40.75 -53.85 -13.45
N GLY A 274 41.20 -52.72 -12.81
CA GLY A 274 41.05 -51.35 -13.33
C GLY A 274 42.33 -50.75 -13.91
N MET A 275 43.28 -51.62 -14.36
CA MET A 275 44.56 -51.15 -14.90
C MET A 275 44.39 -50.61 -16.33
N LEU A 276 45.19 -49.58 -16.70
CA LEU A 276 45.15 -49.04 -18.05
C LEU A 276 45.69 -49.98 -19.12
N HIS A 277 46.47 -50.97 -18.72
CA HIS A 277 47.12 -51.94 -19.60
C HIS A 277 46.95 -53.36 -19.03
N LEU A 278 46.68 -54.32 -19.92
CA LEU A 278 46.61 -55.71 -19.60
C LEU A 278 47.63 -56.50 -20.47
N VAL A 279 48.55 -57.20 -19.82
CA VAL A 279 49.48 -58.12 -20.55
C VAL A 279 48.80 -59.46 -20.71
N VAL A 280 48.58 -59.87 -21.93
CA VAL A 280 47.99 -61.13 -22.29
C VAL A 280 49.09 -62.15 -22.67
N ASN A 281 49.11 -63.29 -21.95
CA ASN A 281 50.09 -64.36 -22.15
C ASN A 281 49.45 -65.76 -22.18
N LYS A 282 48.09 -65.81 -22.32
CA LYS A 282 47.29 -67.05 -22.40
C LYS A 282 46.21 -66.86 -23.45
N PRO A 283 45.76 -67.99 -24.07
CA PRO A 283 44.63 -67.91 -24.97
C PRO A 283 43.32 -67.64 -24.19
N GLY A 284 42.39 -66.91 -24.82
CA GLY A 284 41.08 -66.61 -24.26
C GLY A 284 40.45 -65.34 -24.83
N MET A 285 39.25 -65.07 -24.37
CA MET A 285 38.54 -63.83 -24.64
C MET A 285 38.94 -62.77 -23.63
N TYR A 286 39.33 -61.63 -24.11
CA TYR A 286 39.69 -60.47 -23.28
C TYR A 286 38.76 -59.32 -23.59
N SER A 287 38.13 -58.74 -22.56
CA SER A 287 37.21 -57.63 -22.73
C SER A 287 37.58 -56.46 -21.84
N LEU A 288 37.37 -55.28 -22.35
CA LEU A 288 37.49 -54.04 -21.64
C LEU A 288 36.17 -53.31 -21.64
N GLN A 289 35.74 -52.86 -20.48
CA GLN A 289 34.63 -51.98 -20.29
C GLN A 289 35.14 -50.61 -19.86
N LEU A 290 34.64 -49.54 -20.50
CA LEU A 290 34.80 -48.16 -20.07
C LEU A 290 33.45 -47.65 -19.66
N SER A 291 33.40 -46.99 -18.50
CA SER A 291 32.15 -46.44 -17.95
C SER A 291 32.32 -45.10 -17.23
N ASN A 292 31.26 -44.37 -17.16
CA ASN A 292 31.02 -43.24 -16.24
C ASN A 292 29.52 -43.21 -15.93
N ASP A 293 29.06 -42.21 -15.17
CA ASP A 293 27.62 -42.01 -14.82
C ASP A 293 26.72 -41.87 -16.04
N CYS A 294 27.30 -41.50 -17.22
CA CYS A 294 26.56 -41.23 -18.44
C CYS A 294 26.48 -42.42 -19.41
N GLY A 295 27.22 -43.47 -19.18
CA GLY A 295 27.14 -44.62 -20.06
C GLY A 295 28.26 -45.63 -19.90
N VAL A 296 28.14 -46.73 -20.67
CA VAL A 296 29.07 -47.86 -20.68
C VAL A 296 29.31 -48.26 -22.13
N VAL A 297 30.56 -48.48 -22.48
CA VAL A 297 30.95 -49.14 -23.75
C VAL A 297 31.88 -50.31 -23.46
N ARG A 298 31.83 -51.32 -24.29
CA ARG A 298 32.63 -52.55 -24.14
C ARG A 298 33.10 -53.01 -25.50
N ASP A 299 34.32 -53.55 -25.51
CA ASP A 299 34.86 -54.28 -26.65
C ASP A 299 35.59 -55.51 -26.18
N GLU A 300 35.75 -56.50 -27.08
CA GLU A 300 36.39 -57.76 -26.78
C GLU A 300 37.25 -58.22 -27.94
N ILE A 301 38.30 -58.98 -27.62
CA ILE A 301 39.24 -59.59 -28.57
C ILE A 301 39.53 -61.01 -28.18
N GLU A 302 39.54 -61.96 -29.14
CA GLU A 302 40.00 -63.29 -28.94
C GLU A 302 41.52 -63.41 -29.21
N VAL A 303 42.25 -63.91 -28.23
CA VAL A 303 43.69 -64.19 -28.40
C VAL A 303 43.87 -65.72 -28.41
N SER A 304 44.42 -66.26 -29.49
CA SER A 304 44.75 -67.66 -29.65
C SER A 304 46.28 -67.85 -29.78
N TYR A 305 46.75 -69.06 -29.61
CA TYR A 305 48.13 -69.39 -29.79
C TYR A 305 48.30 -70.50 -30.84
N ASP A 306 49.21 -70.32 -31.79
CA ASP A 306 49.50 -71.33 -32.78
C ASP A 306 50.10 -72.55 -32.11
N THR A 307 49.53 -73.69 -32.31
CA THR A 307 49.99 -74.99 -31.72
C THR A 307 50.79 -75.82 -32.69
N HIS A 308 50.99 -75.30 -33.93
CA HIS A 308 51.79 -76.01 -34.94
C HIS A 308 53.23 -75.58 -34.87
N ILE A 309 54.11 -76.46 -34.37
CA ILE A 309 55.56 -76.39 -34.50
C ILE A 309 55.98 -77.47 -35.51
#